data_f667b79198df09dfb57c119a1834f6dd
#
_entry.id   f667b79198df09dfb57c119a1834f6dd
#
_cell.length_a   1.000
_cell.length_b   1.000
_cell.length_c   1.000
_cell.angle_alpha   90.00
_cell.angle_beta   90.00
_cell.angle_gamma   90.00
#
_symmetry.space_group_name_H-M   'P 1'
#
loop_
_entity.id
_entity.type
_entity.pdbx_description
1 polymer ?
#
loop_
_entity_poly.entity_id
_entity_poly.type
_entity_poly.pdbx_seq_one_letter_code
_entity_poly.pdbx_strand_id
1 'polypeptide(L)'
;MSMDEYLAKEFYTPMGLERTGYLPLRFLKKEDIVPSSTDLFLRKTTLQGFVHDESAAFQGGVSGNAGLFSTAGEVAKVYQMLLNGGELDGKRYLSKETCRVFTTTVSRISRRGLGFDKPDRRNPQKSPCAESVPASVYGHTGFTGTCAWTDPENGLVYVFLSNRTYPDVWNNKLMRLDIRTRIQEAVYKSLVK
;
A
#
# COMPACT_ATOMS: atom_id res chain seq x y z
N MET A 1 -17.20 12.35 13.23
CA MET A 1 -15.76 12.20 12.95
C MET A 1 -15.65 11.57 11.57
N SER A 2 -14.90 12.16 10.68
CA SER A 2 -14.65 11.61 9.34
C SER A 2 -13.63 10.44 9.42
N MET A 3 -13.48 9.70 8.29
CA MET A 3 -12.55 8.55 8.24
C MET A 3 -11.09 9.00 8.43
N ASP A 4 -10.69 10.08 7.80
CA ASP A 4 -9.33 10.64 7.93
C ASP A 4 -9.02 11.10 9.37
N GLU A 5 -9.98 11.77 10.03
CA GLU A 5 -9.85 12.15 11.44
C GLU A 5 -9.73 10.94 12.37
N TYR A 6 -10.56 9.90 12.13
CA TYR A 6 -10.51 8.67 12.90
C TYR A 6 -9.15 7.96 12.75
N LEU A 7 -8.69 7.79 11.52
CA LEU A 7 -7.41 7.13 11.25
C LEU A 7 -6.23 7.92 11.81
N ALA A 8 -6.25 9.24 11.69
CA ALA A 8 -5.22 10.09 12.29
C ALA A 8 -5.18 9.94 13.80
N LYS A 9 -6.32 10.00 14.47
CA LYS A 9 -6.43 9.94 15.93
C LYS A 9 -6.05 8.58 16.51
N GLU A 10 -6.61 7.50 15.94
CA GLU A 10 -6.50 6.15 16.51
C GLU A 10 -5.27 5.37 16.04
N PHE A 11 -4.71 5.73 14.86
CA PHE A 11 -3.61 4.99 14.25
C PHE A 11 -2.39 5.89 13.96
N TYR A 12 -2.51 6.91 13.09
CA TYR A 12 -1.33 7.57 12.56
C TYR A 12 -0.56 8.35 13.62
N THR A 13 -1.24 9.19 14.40
CA THR A 13 -0.60 9.96 15.49
C THR A 13 0.01 9.04 16.56
N PRO A 14 -0.72 8.02 17.08
CA PRO A 14 -0.15 7.10 18.06
C PRO A 14 1.00 6.23 17.56
N MET A 15 1.10 5.99 16.24
CA MET A 15 2.22 5.26 15.59
C MET A 15 3.39 6.18 15.24
N GLY A 16 3.29 7.49 15.47
CA GLY A 16 4.29 8.47 15.05
C GLY A 16 4.43 8.54 13.53
N LEU A 17 3.30 8.51 12.80
CA LEU A 17 3.26 8.64 11.33
C LEU A 17 2.95 10.10 10.99
N GLU A 18 4.00 10.91 10.84
CA GLU A 18 3.88 12.35 10.65
C GLU A 18 3.61 12.75 9.18
N ARG A 19 3.94 11.84 8.25
CA ARG A 19 3.82 12.06 6.80
C ARG A 19 2.76 11.17 6.16
N THR A 20 1.91 10.54 6.95
CA THR A 20 0.82 9.67 6.50
C THR A 20 -0.52 10.31 6.75
N GLY A 21 -1.34 10.41 5.71
CA GLY A 21 -2.70 10.95 5.82
C GLY A 21 -3.36 11.24 4.48
N TYR A 22 -4.60 11.61 4.58
CA TYR A 22 -5.38 12.14 3.46
C TYR A 22 -5.17 13.64 3.35
N LEU A 23 -5.39 14.20 2.14
CA LEU A 23 -5.29 15.63 1.88
C LEU A 23 -3.96 16.23 2.42
N PRO A 24 -2.81 15.73 1.96
CA PRO A 24 -1.51 15.96 2.59
C PRO A 24 -1.09 17.44 2.62
N LEU A 25 -1.65 18.29 1.77
CA LEU A 25 -1.39 19.74 1.79
C LEU A 25 -1.91 20.44 3.06
N ARG A 26 -2.66 19.73 3.93
CA ARG A 26 -3.08 20.24 5.23
C ARG A 26 -1.94 20.17 6.27
N PHE A 27 -0.93 19.33 6.05
CA PHE A 27 0.15 19.08 7.03
C PHE A 27 1.55 18.94 6.41
N LEU A 28 1.68 18.86 5.08
CA LEU A 28 2.95 18.82 4.37
C LEU A 28 3.06 20.00 3.39
N LYS A 29 4.28 20.42 3.11
CA LYS A 29 4.56 21.37 2.03
C LYS A 29 4.42 20.66 0.68
N LYS A 30 3.96 21.40 -0.34
CA LYS A 30 3.77 20.85 -1.68
C LYS A 30 5.08 20.28 -2.26
N GLU A 31 6.19 20.92 -1.98
CA GLU A 31 7.53 20.54 -2.44
C GLU A 31 7.97 19.15 -1.92
N ASP A 32 7.44 18.74 -0.79
CA ASP A 32 7.73 17.44 -0.16
C ASP A 32 6.90 16.29 -0.73
N ILE A 33 5.97 16.58 -1.63
CA ILE A 33 5.05 15.60 -2.21
C ILE A 33 5.38 15.40 -3.70
N VAL A 34 5.62 14.17 -4.11
CA VAL A 34 5.83 13.88 -5.53
C VAL A 34 4.54 14.07 -6.33
N PRO A 35 4.59 14.63 -7.57
CA PRO A 35 3.42 14.72 -8.41
C PRO A 35 2.92 13.32 -8.80
N SER A 36 1.58 13.13 -8.82
CA SER A 36 0.98 11.82 -9.11
C SER A 36 0.72 11.63 -10.61
N SER A 37 0.23 12.65 -11.30
CA SER A 37 -0.18 12.55 -12.71
C SER A 37 -0.44 13.92 -13.28
N THR A 38 -0.45 14.05 -14.61
CA THR A 38 -1.06 15.18 -15.30
C THR A 38 -2.48 14.78 -15.71
N ASP A 39 -3.47 15.38 -15.07
CA ASP A 39 -4.89 15.15 -15.38
C ASP A 39 -5.32 16.08 -16.51
N LEU A 40 -5.57 15.52 -17.67
CA LEU A 40 -5.94 16.27 -18.88
C LEU A 40 -7.46 16.39 -19.06
N PHE A 41 -8.26 15.64 -18.29
CA PHE A 41 -9.70 15.50 -18.52
C PHE A 41 -10.53 16.22 -17.47
N LEU A 42 -10.41 15.83 -16.21
CA LEU A 42 -11.26 16.29 -15.12
C LEU A 42 -10.77 17.62 -14.52
N ARG A 43 -9.52 17.65 -14.06
CA ARG A 43 -8.97 18.80 -13.31
C ARG A 43 -8.04 19.67 -14.13
N LYS A 44 -7.60 19.18 -15.30
CA LYS A 44 -6.77 19.89 -16.29
C LYS A 44 -5.50 20.52 -15.68
N THR A 45 -4.86 19.79 -14.79
CA THR A 45 -3.66 20.24 -14.07
C THR A 45 -2.76 19.08 -13.68
N THR A 46 -1.53 19.39 -13.28
CA THR A 46 -0.65 18.41 -12.62
C THR A 46 -1.11 18.22 -11.18
N LEU A 47 -1.43 16.97 -10.83
CA LEU A 47 -1.86 16.58 -9.50
C LEU A 47 -0.65 16.37 -8.60
N GLN A 48 -0.52 17.20 -7.58
CA GLN A 48 0.50 17.12 -6.54
C GLN A 48 -0.12 17.47 -5.19
N GLY A 49 -0.13 16.51 -4.28
CA GLY A 49 -0.81 16.66 -2.99
C GLY A 49 -2.33 16.49 -3.05
N PHE A 50 -2.83 15.92 -4.15
CA PHE A 50 -4.23 15.55 -4.28
C PHE A 50 -4.36 14.16 -4.92
N VAL A 51 -5.43 13.44 -4.59
CA VAL A 51 -5.63 12.06 -5.05
C VAL A 51 -5.76 11.98 -6.57
N HIS A 52 -5.09 10.99 -7.17
CA HIS A 52 -5.20 10.73 -8.61
C HIS A 52 -6.56 10.13 -8.99
N ASP A 53 -7.05 9.18 -8.20
CA ASP A 53 -8.31 8.48 -8.44
C ASP A 53 -9.50 9.47 -8.49
N GLU A 54 -10.28 9.39 -9.56
CA GLU A 54 -11.39 10.34 -9.81
C GLU A 54 -12.55 10.12 -8.84
N SER A 55 -12.85 8.85 -8.51
CA SER A 55 -13.95 8.55 -7.59
C SER A 55 -13.64 9.00 -6.17
N ALA A 56 -12.40 8.85 -5.73
CA ALA A 56 -11.95 9.41 -4.46
C ALA A 56 -11.93 10.94 -4.48
N ALA A 57 -11.58 11.55 -5.62
CA ALA A 57 -11.62 13.01 -5.77
C ALA A 57 -13.02 13.55 -5.62
N PHE A 58 -14.05 12.92 -6.21
CA PHE A 58 -15.45 13.28 -6.04
C PHE A 58 -15.95 13.13 -4.59
N GLN A 59 -15.30 12.28 -3.80
CA GLN A 59 -15.55 12.13 -2.36
C GLN A 59 -14.70 13.09 -1.50
N GLY A 60 -14.13 14.14 -2.11
CA GLY A 60 -13.32 15.14 -1.41
C GLY A 60 -11.89 14.70 -1.12
N GLY A 61 -11.41 13.63 -1.72
CA GLY A 61 -10.03 13.13 -1.57
C GLY A 61 -9.81 12.17 -0.38
N VAL A 62 -10.88 11.84 0.35
CA VAL A 62 -10.85 10.88 1.47
C VAL A 62 -11.74 9.70 1.13
N SER A 63 -11.13 8.56 0.78
CA SER A 63 -11.89 7.37 0.39
C SER A 63 -11.14 6.09 0.76
N GLY A 64 -11.88 5.01 1.01
CA GLY A 64 -11.31 3.72 1.36
C GLY A 64 -10.50 3.04 0.25
N ASN A 65 -10.71 3.44 -1.02
CA ASN A 65 -10.02 2.86 -2.16
C ASN A 65 -8.76 3.63 -2.58
N ALA A 66 -8.68 4.93 -2.29
CA ALA A 66 -7.56 5.78 -2.71
C ALA A 66 -7.52 7.09 -1.89
N GLY A 67 -6.41 7.84 -2.00
CA GLY A 67 -6.27 9.16 -1.40
C GLY A 67 -5.28 9.22 -0.25
N LEU A 68 -4.75 8.11 0.21
CA LEU A 68 -3.72 8.08 1.24
C LEU A 68 -2.35 8.45 0.65
N PHE A 69 -1.65 9.34 1.33
CA PHE A 69 -0.25 9.70 1.09
C PHE A 69 0.61 9.22 2.25
N SER A 70 1.83 8.79 1.96
CA SER A 70 2.74 8.29 2.98
C SER A 70 4.19 8.24 2.48
N THR A 71 5.11 7.81 3.35
CA THR A 71 6.48 7.42 3.01
C THR A 71 6.66 5.90 3.13
N ALA A 72 7.71 5.35 2.53
CA ALA A 72 7.96 3.91 2.60
C ALA A 72 8.17 3.42 4.03
N GLY A 73 8.88 4.20 4.85
CA GLY A 73 9.12 3.87 6.27
C GLY A 73 7.84 3.86 7.10
N GLU A 74 6.94 4.81 6.86
CA GLU A 74 5.67 4.87 7.61
C GLU A 74 4.69 3.78 7.15
N VAL A 75 4.62 3.47 5.85
CA VAL A 75 3.88 2.30 5.36
C VAL A 75 4.43 1.02 6.00
N ALA A 76 5.76 0.89 6.09
CA ALA A 76 6.39 -0.27 6.71
C ALA A 76 5.99 -0.43 8.19
N LYS A 77 5.86 0.65 8.97
CA LYS A 77 5.37 0.59 10.36
C LYS A 77 3.95 0.00 10.45
N VAL A 78 3.05 0.41 9.55
CA VAL A 78 1.67 -0.13 9.50
C VAL A 78 1.69 -1.63 9.19
N TYR A 79 2.49 -2.04 8.21
CA TYR A 79 2.62 -3.45 7.85
C TYR A 79 3.37 -4.26 8.92
N GLN A 80 4.31 -3.66 9.64
CA GLN A 80 4.95 -4.27 10.81
C GLN A 80 3.94 -4.48 11.94
N MET A 81 3.06 -3.52 12.21
CA MET A 81 1.97 -3.68 13.17
C MET A 81 1.10 -4.89 12.82
N LEU A 82 0.74 -5.06 11.54
CA LEU A 82 -0.03 -6.23 11.07
C LEU A 82 0.77 -7.53 11.22
N LEU A 83 2.06 -7.53 10.87
CA LEU A 83 2.97 -8.68 11.04
C LEU A 83 3.04 -9.13 12.50
N ASN A 84 3.08 -8.19 13.43
CA ASN A 84 3.08 -8.45 14.87
C ASN A 84 1.68 -8.82 15.42
N GLY A 85 0.71 -9.09 14.55
CA GLY A 85 -0.66 -9.43 14.95
C GLY A 85 -1.40 -8.29 15.63
N GLY A 86 -1.20 -7.07 15.15
CA GLY A 86 -1.93 -5.88 15.58
C GLY A 86 -1.23 -5.05 16.64
N GLU A 87 0.08 -5.22 16.83
CA GLU A 87 0.85 -4.51 17.86
C GLU A 87 2.08 -3.83 17.26
N LEU A 88 2.36 -2.62 17.71
CA LEU A 88 3.57 -1.87 17.37
C LEU A 88 4.07 -1.13 18.60
N ASP A 89 5.38 -1.24 18.90
CA ASP A 89 6.07 -0.56 20.00
C ASP A 89 5.36 -0.74 21.36
N GLY A 90 4.87 -1.98 21.62
CA GLY A 90 4.18 -2.33 22.87
C GLY A 90 2.73 -1.86 22.95
N LYS A 91 2.21 -1.16 21.94
CA LYS A 91 0.82 -0.73 21.87
C LYS A 91 0.02 -1.61 20.91
N ARG A 92 -1.15 -2.08 21.38
CA ARG A 92 -2.10 -2.83 20.57
C ARG A 92 -3.09 -1.91 19.86
N TYR A 93 -3.16 -2.03 18.55
CA TYR A 93 -4.07 -1.31 17.67
C TYR A 93 -5.21 -2.19 17.17
N LEU A 94 -4.92 -3.46 16.90
CA LEU A 94 -5.90 -4.44 16.44
C LEU A 94 -5.76 -5.75 17.24
N SER A 95 -6.81 -6.52 17.32
CA SER A 95 -6.71 -7.87 17.90
C SER A 95 -5.95 -8.81 16.95
N LYS A 96 -5.26 -9.81 17.51
CA LYS A 96 -4.59 -10.85 16.69
C LYS A 96 -5.59 -11.54 15.75
N GLU A 97 -6.81 -11.79 16.26
CA GLU A 97 -7.87 -12.42 15.48
C GLU A 97 -8.34 -11.54 14.33
N THR A 98 -8.50 -10.24 14.54
CA THR A 98 -8.82 -9.30 13.46
C THR A 98 -7.74 -9.34 12.36
N CYS A 99 -6.47 -9.23 12.72
CA CYS A 99 -5.37 -9.33 11.75
C CYS A 99 -5.45 -10.65 10.97
N ARG A 100 -5.63 -11.79 11.68
CA ARG A 100 -5.72 -13.12 11.06
C ARG A 100 -6.89 -13.21 10.06
N VAL A 101 -8.06 -12.76 10.44
CA VAL A 101 -9.27 -12.81 9.60
C VAL A 101 -9.08 -11.99 8.33
N PHE A 102 -8.52 -10.78 8.45
CA PHE A 102 -8.36 -9.89 7.29
C PHE A 102 -7.25 -10.33 6.32
N THR A 103 -6.20 -10.99 6.82
CA THR A 103 -5.04 -11.39 6.01
C THR A 103 -5.13 -12.81 5.47
N THR A 104 -6.08 -13.63 5.94
CA THR A 104 -6.28 -15.01 5.50
C THR A 104 -7.30 -15.09 4.36
N THR A 105 -7.02 -15.95 3.38
CA THR A 105 -7.99 -16.23 2.32
C THR A 105 -9.18 -17.00 2.89
N VAL A 106 -10.38 -16.43 2.72
CA VAL A 106 -11.65 -17.04 3.15
C VAL A 106 -12.53 -17.48 1.98
N SER A 107 -12.21 -17.06 0.77
CA SER A 107 -12.99 -17.36 -0.44
C SER A 107 -12.43 -18.59 -1.17
N ARG A 108 -13.32 -19.41 -1.72
CA ARG A 108 -12.96 -20.53 -2.61
C ARG A 108 -12.64 -20.08 -4.05
N ILE A 109 -13.11 -18.91 -4.45
CA ILE A 109 -12.98 -18.37 -5.81
C ILE A 109 -11.98 -17.22 -5.93
N SER A 110 -11.55 -16.64 -4.80
CA SER A 110 -10.59 -15.55 -4.76
C SER A 110 -9.39 -15.92 -3.87
N ARG A 111 -8.17 -15.53 -4.31
CA ARG A 111 -6.96 -15.66 -3.49
C ARG A 111 -6.91 -14.65 -2.34
N ARG A 112 -7.71 -13.59 -2.39
CA ARG A 112 -7.64 -12.47 -1.45
C ARG A 112 -8.16 -12.84 -0.06
N GLY A 113 -7.61 -12.16 0.94
CA GLY A 113 -8.23 -11.97 2.25
C GLY A 113 -9.27 -10.85 2.20
N LEU A 114 -9.66 -10.36 3.36
CA LEU A 114 -10.58 -9.22 3.45
C LEU A 114 -9.78 -7.91 3.27
N GLY A 115 -9.72 -7.41 2.02
CA GLY A 115 -8.98 -6.19 1.67
C GLY A 115 -7.51 -6.40 1.26
N PHE A 116 -6.88 -7.50 1.63
CA PHE A 116 -5.51 -7.82 1.23
C PHE A 116 -5.47 -8.74 0.01
N ASP A 117 -4.53 -8.49 -0.90
CA ASP A 117 -4.18 -9.40 -1.98
C ASP A 117 -3.13 -10.41 -1.50
N LYS A 118 -2.96 -11.49 -2.23
CA LYS A 118 -2.04 -12.59 -1.91
C LYS A 118 -1.37 -13.12 -3.17
N PRO A 119 -0.26 -13.89 -3.05
CA PRO A 119 0.34 -14.57 -4.20
C PRO A 119 -0.67 -15.44 -4.95
N ASP A 120 -0.62 -15.41 -6.27
CA ASP A 120 -1.47 -16.27 -7.10
C ASP A 120 -0.76 -17.61 -7.38
N ARG A 121 -1.08 -18.63 -6.58
CA ARG A 121 -0.53 -19.98 -6.74
C ARG A 121 -1.14 -20.78 -7.87
N ARG A 122 -2.33 -20.38 -8.34
CA ARG A 122 -3.00 -21.03 -9.48
C ARG A 122 -2.46 -20.50 -10.81
N ASN A 123 -2.04 -19.23 -10.83
CA ASN A 123 -1.45 -18.59 -11.98
C ASN A 123 -0.25 -17.72 -11.59
N PRO A 124 0.93 -18.32 -11.35
CA PRO A 124 2.12 -17.58 -10.90
C PRO A 124 2.52 -16.42 -11.81
N GLN A 125 2.30 -16.55 -13.12
CA GLN A 125 2.62 -15.49 -14.11
C GLN A 125 1.73 -14.25 -13.95
N LYS A 126 0.55 -14.38 -13.34
CA LYS A 126 -0.36 -13.27 -13.02
C LYS A 126 -0.32 -12.89 -11.54
N SER A 127 0.60 -13.48 -10.78
CA SER A 127 0.79 -13.13 -9.38
C SER A 127 1.25 -11.67 -9.23
N PRO A 128 0.71 -10.92 -8.28
CA PRO A 128 1.20 -9.59 -7.96
C PRO A 128 2.51 -9.60 -7.15
N CYS A 129 2.98 -10.79 -6.78
CA CYS A 129 4.17 -11.06 -5.99
C CYS A 129 5.19 -11.87 -6.78
N ALA A 130 6.44 -11.85 -6.33
CA ALA A 130 7.51 -12.71 -6.82
C ALA A 130 7.19 -14.20 -6.63
N GLU A 131 7.85 -15.06 -7.39
CA GLU A 131 7.61 -16.51 -7.36
C GLU A 131 8.10 -17.15 -6.05
N SER A 132 9.22 -16.67 -5.52
CA SER A 132 9.84 -17.21 -4.30
C SER A 132 9.10 -16.87 -3.00
N VAL A 133 8.07 -15.99 -3.03
CA VAL A 133 7.37 -15.60 -1.80
C VAL A 133 6.51 -16.74 -1.26
N PRO A 134 6.37 -16.93 0.05
CA PRO A 134 5.46 -17.90 0.65
C PRO A 134 3.98 -17.62 0.35
N ALA A 135 3.13 -18.64 0.45
CA ALA A 135 1.68 -18.49 0.25
C ALA A 135 0.99 -17.66 1.36
N SER A 136 1.62 -17.57 2.51
CA SER A 136 1.18 -16.78 3.66
C SER A 136 1.27 -15.28 3.44
N VAL A 137 2.11 -14.82 2.50
CA VAL A 137 2.30 -13.40 2.17
C VAL A 137 0.97 -12.72 1.85
N TYR A 138 0.80 -11.52 2.37
CA TYR A 138 -0.35 -10.65 2.12
C TYR A 138 0.08 -9.20 1.95
N GLY A 139 -0.71 -8.44 1.24
CA GLY A 139 -0.41 -7.03 0.97
C GLY A 139 -1.30 -6.47 -0.12
N HIS A 140 -0.84 -5.47 -0.83
CA HIS A 140 -1.55 -4.94 -2.00
C HIS A 140 -0.62 -4.16 -2.93
N THR A 141 -1.05 -4.01 -4.17
CA THR A 141 -0.44 -3.09 -5.14
C THR A 141 -1.29 -1.82 -5.26
N GLY A 142 -0.64 -0.69 -5.59
CA GLY A 142 -1.32 0.57 -5.87
C GLY A 142 -1.26 0.94 -7.36
N PHE A 143 -2.26 1.68 -7.82
CA PHE A 143 -2.37 2.13 -9.21
C PHE A 143 -1.17 2.99 -9.64
N THR A 144 -0.68 3.84 -8.76
CA THR A 144 0.49 4.70 -8.99
C THR A 144 1.82 3.94 -9.05
N GLY A 145 1.78 2.61 -8.95
CA GLY A 145 2.94 1.73 -9.08
C GLY A 145 3.53 1.26 -7.75
N THR A 146 2.90 1.62 -6.64
CA THR A 146 3.32 1.22 -5.30
C THR A 146 2.97 -0.23 -4.99
N CYS A 147 3.62 -0.83 -4.01
CA CYS A 147 3.15 -2.05 -3.34
C CYS A 147 3.73 -2.14 -1.92
N ALA A 148 3.02 -2.88 -1.07
CA ALA A 148 3.52 -3.30 0.23
C ALA A 148 3.08 -4.73 0.50
N TRP A 149 3.99 -5.55 1.01
CA TRP A 149 3.79 -6.98 1.27
C TRP A 149 4.38 -7.36 2.62
N THR A 150 3.67 -8.20 3.35
CA THR A 150 4.12 -8.79 4.61
C THR A 150 4.26 -10.29 4.46
N ASP A 151 5.38 -10.80 4.90
CA ASP A 151 5.70 -12.23 4.95
C ASP A 151 5.81 -12.70 6.41
N PRO A 152 4.79 -13.39 6.93
CA PRO A 152 4.83 -13.90 8.29
C PRO A 152 5.84 -15.04 8.50
N GLU A 153 6.22 -15.77 7.45
CA GLU A 153 7.16 -16.91 7.58
C GLU A 153 8.59 -16.44 7.75
N ASN A 154 8.99 -15.37 7.05
CA ASN A 154 10.34 -14.82 7.10
C ASN A 154 10.44 -13.56 7.97
N GLY A 155 9.36 -13.10 8.58
CA GLY A 155 9.33 -11.86 9.37
C GLY A 155 9.66 -10.61 8.53
N LEU A 156 9.29 -10.59 7.24
CA LEU A 156 9.71 -9.58 6.28
C LEU A 156 8.56 -8.64 5.91
N VAL A 157 8.83 -7.35 5.91
CA VAL A 157 7.98 -6.32 5.30
C VAL A 157 8.71 -5.74 4.10
N TYR A 158 8.08 -5.83 2.92
CA TYR A 158 8.59 -5.27 1.66
C TYR A 158 7.68 -4.12 1.21
N VAL A 159 8.26 -2.93 1.06
CA VAL A 159 7.55 -1.74 0.57
C VAL A 159 8.29 -1.19 -0.64
N PHE A 160 7.56 -0.94 -1.71
CA PHE A 160 8.06 -0.27 -2.90
C PHE A 160 7.12 0.86 -3.29
N LEU A 161 7.63 2.10 -3.31
CA LEU A 161 6.86 3.27 -3.72
C LEU A 161 7.37 3.80 -5.05
N SER A 162 6.45 4.21 -5.89
CA SER A 162 6.73 4.90 -7.16
C SER A 162 5.56 5.80 -7.56
N ASN A 163 5.80 6.69 -8.51
CA ASN A 163 4.76 7.51 -9.13
C ASN A 163 4.79 7.32 -10.65
N ARG A 164 4.63 6.06 -11.10
CA ARG A 164 4.68 5.69 -12.53
C ARG A 164 3.71 6.47 -13.41
N THR A 165 2.64 6.97 -12.81
CA THR A 165 1.58 7.72 -13.50
C THR A 165 1.96 9.17 -13.83
N TYR A 166 3.09 9.65 -13.35
CA TYR A 166 3.59 10.97 -13.68
C TYR A 166 4.71 10.89 -14.74
N PRO A 167 4.72 11.78 -15.74
CA PRO A 167 3.66 12.75 -16.07
C PRO A 167 2.46 12.10 -16.78
N ASP A 168 2.63 10.89 -17.31
CA ASP A 168 1.68 10.20 -18.17
C ASP A 168 1.13 8.93 -17.50
N VAL A 169 -0.17 8.90 -17.27
CA VAL A 169 -0.89 7.75 -16.68
C VAL A 169 -0.77 6.47 -17.53
N TRP A 170 -0.58 6.61 -18.83
CA TRP A 170 -0.43 5.48 -19.76
C TRP A 170 0.96 4.83 -19.71
N ASN A 171 1.90 5.40 -18.97
CA ASN A 171 3.19 4.78 -18.74
C ASN A 171 3.05 3.44 -18.02
N ASN A 172 3.20 2.35 -18.74
CA ASN A 172 3.06 0.98 -18.22
C ASN A 172 4.40 0.25 -18.06
N LYS A 173 5.54 0.93 -18.21
CA LYS A 173 6.88 0.31 -18.16
C LYS A 173 7.11 -0.47 -16.88
N LEU A 174 6.68 0.07 -15.72
CA LEU A 174 6.83 -0.59 -14.42
C LEU A 174 6.18 -1.98 -14.41
N MET A 175 4.98 -2.10 -14.98
CA MET A 175 4.23 -3.36 -15.03
C MET A 175 4.78 -4.28 -16.12
N ARG A 176 5.02 -3.76 -17.33
CA ARG A 176 5.51 -4.55 -18.47
C ARG A 176 6.88 -5.19 -18.22
N LEU A 177 7.72 -4.54 -17.41
CA LEU A 177 9.05 -5.02 -17.05
C LEU A 177 9.06 -5.76 -15.71
N ASP A 178 7.93 -5.97 -15.07
CA ASP A 178 7.76 -6.64 -13.77
C ASP A 178 8.70 -6.13 -12.66
N ILE A 179 8.94 -4.82 -12.64
CA ILE A 179 9.98 -4.21 -11.78
C ILE A 179 9.73 -4.56 -10.30
N ARG A 180 8.48 -4.44 -9.82
CA ARG A 180 8.15 -4.70 -8.40
C ARG A 180 8.43 -6.14 -8.00
N THR A 181 7.95 -7.09 -8.80
CA THR A 181 8.13 -8.53 -8.56
C THR A 181 9.59 -8.96 -8.71
N ARG A 182 10.33 -8.40 -9.68
CA ARG A 182 11.76 -8.67 -9.85
C ARG A 182 12.62 -8.16 -8.69
N ILE A 183 12.32 -6.97 -8.16
CA ILE A 183 13.00 -6.44 -6.96
C ILE A 183 12.65 -7.32 -5.76
N GLN A 184 11.38 -7.67 -5.57
CA GLN A 184 10.95 -8.57 -4.51
C GLN A 184 11.67 -9.93 -4.60
N GLU A 185 11.76 -10.51 -5.80
CA GLU A 185 12.48 -11.76 -6.05
C GLU A 185 13.95 -11.67 -5.67
N ALA A 186 14.62 -10.55 -6.00
CA ALA A 186 16.01 -10.33 -5.60
C ALA A 186 16.18 -10.27 -4.07
N VAL A 187 15.25 -9.62 -3.37
CA VAL A 187 15.23 -9.60 -1.90
C VAL A 187 15.10 -11.03 -1.35
N TYR A 188 14.13 -11.82 -1.85
CA TYR A 188 13.95 -13.21 -1.36
C TYR A 188 15.16 -14.11 -1.66
N LYS A 189 15.83 -13.93 -2.78
CA LYS A 189 17.07 -14.66 -3.11
C LYS A 189 18.25 -14.28 -2.23
N SER A 190 18.21 -13.11 -1.60
CA SER A 190 19.26 -12.66 -0.68
C SER A 190 19.03 -13.06 0.77
N LEU A 191 17.85 -13.61 1.12
CA LEU A 191 17.59 -14.10 2.46
C LEU A 191 18.47 -15.32 2.73
N VAL A 192 19.31 -15.22 3.76
CA VAL A 192 20.11 -16.34 4.23
C VAL A 192 19.18 -17.31 4.96
N LYS A 193 19.15 -18.55 4.51
CA LYS A 193 18.41 -19.63 5.16
C LYS A 193 19.22 -20.24 6.28
#